data_67cc5e8cba93975918c1d9dbcbbfa843
#
_entry.id   67cc5e8cba93975918c1d9dbcbbfa843
#
_cell.length_a   1.000
_cell.length_b   1.000
_cell.length_c   1.000
_cell.angle_alpha   90.00
_cell.angle_beta   90.00
_cell.angle_gamma   90.00
#
_symmetry.space_group_name_H-M   'P 1'
#
loop_
_entity.id
_entity.type
_entity.pdbx_description
1 polymer ?
#
loop_
_entity_poly.entity_id
_entity_poly.type
_entity_poly.pdbx_seq_one_letter_code
_entity_poly.pdbx_strand_id
1 'polypeptide(L)'
;MEQEHISLNKFISDTGLCSRREADKLIEAGRVMINETTARKGNRVGLADRVFLDGKELKGQVKPIYIALNKPIGVVCTTDQREPDNIIDYLNYSERIFPIGRLDKMSQGLILLTNDGDIVNKILRAGNYHEKEYVVTVDKSIDTSFLKTMAAGVPILDTVTRPCKVTKVDQFTFKIVLTQGLNRQIRRMCEFLDYQVKALTRVRIMDLNIDGIPYGEWRYLTESEVLWLMEMVKDSRK
;
A
#
# COMPACT_ATOMS: atom_id res chain seq x y z
N MET A 1 -0.95 -29.18 -17.75
CA MET A 1 -0.54 -27.85 -17.23
C MET A 1 -1.67 -26.90 -17.56
N GLU A 2 -2.43 -26.46 -16.54
CA GLU A 2 -3.44 -25.41 -16.76
C GLU A 2 -2.74 -24.15 -17.24
N GLN A 3 -3.08 -23.68 -18.42
CA GLN A 3 -2.58 -22.40 -18.92
C GLN A 3 -3.08 -21.29 -17.98
N GLU A 4 -2.14 -20.62 -17.33
CA GLU A 4 -2.45 -19.54 -16.40
C GLU A 4 -3.07 -18.35 -17.16
N HIS A 5 -4.40 -18.28 -17.15
CA HIS A 5 -5.13 -17.18 -17.76
C HIS A 5 -5.27 -16.05 -16.74
N ILE A 6 -4.92 -14.83 -17.12
CA ILE A 6 -5.13 -13.62 -16.31
C ILE A 6 -6.30 -12.79 -16.83
N SER A 7 -6.92 -11.98 -15.99
CA SER A 7 -7.99 -11.07 -16.45
C SER A 7 -7.43 -10.01 -17.40
N LEU A 8 -8.16 -9.71 -18.49
CA LEU A 8 -7.72 -8.78 -19.51
C LEU A 8 -7.38 -7.38 -18.95
N ASN A 9 -8.20 -6.86 -18.03
CA ASN A 9 -7.91 -5.57 -17.40
C ASN A 9 -6.62 -5.59 -16.55
N LYS A 10 -6.27 -6.75 -15.95
CA LYS A 10 -4.99 -6.91 -15.28
C LYS A 10 -3.85 -6.89 -16.31
N PHE A 11 -3.96 -7.66 -17.39
CA PHE A 11 -2.97 -7.69 -18.46
C PHE A 11 -2.65 -6.26 -18.95
N ILE A 12 -3.70 -5.48 -19.30
CA ILE A 12 -3.53 -4.09 -19.76
C ILE A 12 -2.86 -3.23 -18.70
N SER A 13 -3.27 -3.38 -17.44
CA SER A 13 -2.68 -2.61 -16.33
C SER A 13 -1.21 -2.97 -16.08
N ASP A 14 -0.83 -4.23 -16.24
CA ASP A 14 0.54 -4.73 -16.06
C ASP A 14 1.51 -4.24 -17.15
N THR A 15 0.99 -3.75 -18.29
CA THR A 15 1.80 -3.04 -19.29
C THR A 15 2.18 -1.61 -18.88
N GLY A 16 1.69 -1.12 -17.73
CA GLY A 16 1.94 0.24 -17.24
C GLY A 16 1.05 1.32 -17.89
N LEU A 17 0.22 0.96 -18.87
CA LEU A 17 -0.56 1.93 -19.65
C LEU A 17 -1.60 2.69 -18.82
N CYS A 18 -2.37 1.97 -17.98
CA CYS A 18 -3.47 2.56 -17.22
C CYS A 18 -3.85 1.70 -16.00
N SER A 19 -4.77 2.17 -15.17
CA SER A 19 -5.32 1.37 -14.07
C SER A 19 -6.27 0.29 -14.59
N ARG A 20 -6.52 -0.77 -13.77
CA ARG A 20 -7.49 -1.81 -14.10
C ARG A 20 -8.89 -1.24 -14.37
N ARG A 21 -9.30 -0.19 -13.65
CA ARG A 21 -10.60 0.49 -13.87
C ARG A 21 -10.64 1.27 -15.17
N GLU A 22 -9.54 1.90 -15.55
CA GLU A 22 -9.41 2.56 -16.86
C GLU A 22 -9.36 1.53 -17.98
N ALA A 23 -8.65 0.42 -17.79
CA ALA A 23 -8.67 -0.70 -18.72
C ALA A 23 -10.10 -1.25 -18.94
N ASP A 24 -10.90 -1.40 -17.87
CA ASP A 24 -12.31 -1.79 -17.99
C ASP A 24 -13.10 -0.81 -18.87
N LYS A 25 -12.90 0.51 -18.72
CA LYS A 25 -13.55 1.53 -19.58
C LYS A 25 -13.10 1.44 -21.04
N LEU A 26 -11.82 1.18 -21.29
CA LEU A 26 -11.31 0.98 -22.66
C LEU A 26 -11.92 -0.26 -23.32
N ILE A 27 -12.07 -1.34 -22.56
CA ILE A 27 -12.72 -2.59 -23.01
C ILE A 27 -14.21 -2.33 -23.31
N GLU A 28 -14.93 -1.67 -22.41
CA GLU A 28 -16.36 -1.34 -22.58
C GLU A 28 -16.60 -0.39 -23.76
N ALA A 29 -15.62 0.49 -24.07
CA ALA A 29 -15.65 1.37 -25.23
C ALA A 29 -15.32 0.65 -26.57
N GLY A 30 -15.07 -0.67 -26.56
CA GLY A 30 -14.76 -1.46 -27.76
C GLY A 30 -13.37 -1.18 -28.37
N ARG A 31 -12.47 -0.52 -27.63
CA ARG A 31 -11.14 -0.13 -28.10
C ARG A 31 -10.11 -1.23 -28.00
N VAL A 32 -10.44 -2.32 -27.29
CA VAL A 32 -9.51 -3.44 -27.01
C VAL A 32 -9.90 -4.67 -27.83
N MET A 33 -8.92 -5.33 -28.42
CA MET A 33 -9.08 -6.61 -29.13
C MET A 33 -8.19 -7.68 -28.53
N ILE A 34 -8.66 -8.91 -28.54
CA ILE A 34 -7.88 -10.12 -28.27
C ILE A 34 -7.80 -10.86 -29.59
N ASN A 35 -6.60 -11.03 -30.12
CA ASN A 35 -6.37 -11.56 -31.46
C ASN A 35 -7.17 -10.74 -32.49
N GLU A 36 -8.17 -11.32 -33.15
CA GLU A 36 -9.02 -10.66 -34.14
C GLU A 36 -10.41 -10.30 -33.61
N THR A 37 -10.67 -10.50 -32.30
CA THR A 37 -12.01 -10.34 -31.71
C THR A 37 -12.05 -9.14 -30.75
N THR A 38 -13.09 -8.30 -30.87
CA THR A 38 -13.32 -7.21 -29.91
C THR A 38 -13.57 -7.78 -28.51
N ALA A 39 -12.77 -7.29 -27.57
CA ALA A 39 -12.81 -7.77 -26.20
C ALA A 39 -14.05 -7.29 -25.43
N ARG A 40 -14.45 -8.06 -24.41
CA ARG A 40 -15.54 -7.73 -23.50
C ARG A 40 -15.05 -7.78 -22.05
N LYS A 41 -15.69 -7.03 -21.18
CA LYS A 41 -15.41 -7.07 -19.74
C LYS A 41 -15.54 -8.51 -19.21
N GLY A 42 -14.59 -8.91 -18.39
CA GLY A 42 -14.49 -10.27 -17.87
C GLY A 42 -13.69 -11.24 -18.74
N ASN A 43 -13.27 -10.84 -19.94
CA ASN A 43 -12.36 -11.67 -20.74
C ASN A 43 -11.06 -11.95 -19.99
N ARG A 44 -10.48 -13.09 -20.28
CA ARG A 44 -9.19 -13.54 -19.79
C ARG A 44 -8.26 -13.77 -20.96
N VAL A 45 -6.96 -13.62 -20.75
CA VAL A 45 -5.93 -13.81 -21.77
C VAL A 45 -4.89 -14.82 -21.29
N GLY A 46 -4.46 -15.69 -22.19
CA GLY A 46 -3.40 -16.66 -22.00
C GLY A 46 -2.09 -16.19 -22.64
N LEU A 47 -1.05 -17.00 -22.50
CA LEU A 47 0.30 -16.69 -23.00
C LEU A 47 0.38 -16.55 -24.53
N ALA A 48 -0.50 -17.24 -25.28
CA ALA A 48 -0.53 -17.20 -26.74
C ALA A 48 -1.41 -16.08 -27.31
N ASP A 49 -2.18 -15.39 -26.47
CA ASP A 49 -3.07 -14.35 -26.93
C ASP A 49 -2.35 -13.03 -27.16
N ARG A 50 -2.72 -12.34 -28.22
CA ARG A 50 -2.25 -11.00 -28.56
C ARG A 50 -3.32 -9.99 -28.23
N VAL A 51 -2.98 -8.97 -27.45
CA VAL A 51 -3.92 -7.91 -27.05
C VAL A 51 -3.55 -6.63 -27.76
N PHE A 52 -4.56 -5.98 -28.33
CA PHE A 52 -4.42 -4.72 -29.04
C PHE A 52 -5.28 -3.63 -28.43
N LEU A 53 -4.76 -2.42 -28.34
CA LEU A 53 -5.50 -1.20 -28.00
C LEU A 53 -5.40 -0.24 -29.20
N ASP A 54 -6.54 0.17 -29.75
CA ASP A 54 -6.64 1.04 -30.92
C ASP A 54 -5.75 0.57 -32.07
N GLY A 55 -5.71 -0.74 -32.32
CA GLY A 55 -4.90 -1.38 -33.37
C GLY A 55 -3.40 -1.52 -33.05
N LYS A 56 -2.90 -1.02 -31.90
CA LYS A 56 -1.53 -1.20 -31.46
C LYS A 56 -1.42 -2.38 -30.50
N GLU A 57 -0.53 -3.31 -30.78
CA GLU A 57 -0.28 -4.45 -29.90
C GLU A 57 0.34 -4.01 -28.57
N LEU A 58 -0.28 -4.43 -27.47
CA LEU A 58 0.27 -4.25 -26.12
C LEU A 58 1.29 -5.33 -25.84
N LYS A 59 2.55 -4.95 -25.63
CA LYS A 59 3.65 -5.90 -25.41
C LYS A 59 4.24 -5.75 -24.02
N GLY A 60 4.44 -6.89 -23.39
CA GLY A 60 5.29 -7.08 -22.22
C GLY A 60 4.73 -6.52 -20.91
N GLN A 61 5.24 -7.08 -19.83
CA GLN A 61 5.13 -6.48 -18.50
C GLN A 61 6.26 -5.46 -18.32
N VAL A 62 5.96 -4.32 -17.71
CA VAL A 62 7.00 -3.38 -17.29
C VAL A 62 7.84 -4.00 -16.18
N LYS A 63 9.14 -3.64 -16.15
CA LYS A 63 10.03 -4.08 -15.07
C LYS A 63 9.45 -3.63 -13.72
N PRO A 64 9.35 -4.54 -12.73
CA PRO A 64 8.85 -4.18 -11.41
C PRO A 64 9.71 -3.10 -10.76
N ILE A 65 9.06 -2.11 -10.18
CA ILE A 65 9.66 -0.99 -9.46
C ILE A 65 9.18 -1.04 -8.01
N TYR A 66 10.10 -0.86 -7.08
CA TYR A 66 9.81 -0.79 -5.64
C TYR A 66 10.53 0.42 -5.05
N ILE A 67 9.75 1.34 -4.51
CA ILE A 67 10.21 2.61 -3.92
C ILE A 67 9.82 2.63 -2.45
N ALA A 68 10.74 3.05 -1.60
CA ALA A 68 10.51 3.43 -0.21
C ALA A 68 10.55 4.95 -0.10
N LEU A 69 9.45 5.56 0.32
CA LEU A 69 9.33 6.99 0.55
C LEU A 69 9.16 7.27 2.03
N ASN A 70 9.91 8.21 2.58
CA ASN A 70 9.61 8.84 3.86
C ASN A 70 8.57 9.96 3.64
N LYS A 71 7.30 9.56 3.57
CA LYS A 71 6.19 10.45 3.25
C LYS A 71 6.10 11.63 4.23
N PRO A 72 6.10 12.87 3.78
CA PRO A 72 5.88 14.02 4.65
C PRO A 72 4.40 14.19 5.00
N ILE A 73 4.13 15.00 6.03
CA ILE A 73 2.79 15.50 6.35
C ILE A 73 2.28 16.36 5.18
N GLY A 74 0.97 16.36 4.96
CA GLY A 74 0.33 17.13 3.88
C GLY A 74 0.08 16.32 2.60
N VAL A 75 0.86 15.28 2.33
CA VAL A 75 0.71 14.44 1.13
C VAL A 75 -0.37 13.36 1.35
N VAL A 76 -1.28 13.20 0.39
CA VAL A 76 -2.39 12.24 0.38
C VAL A 76 -2.01 10.99 -0.41
N CYS A 77 -2.16 9.81 0.20
CA CYS A 77 -1.87 8.52 -0.44
C CYS A 77 -3.00 8.12 -1.41
N THR A 78 -3.09 8.79 -2.55
CA THR A 78 -4.04 8.51 -3.63
C THR A 78 -3.37 8.65 -4.99
N THR A 79 -3.94 7.95 -5.99
CA THR A 79 -3.60 8.11 -7.40
C THR A 79 -4.63 8.99 -8.14
N ASP A 80 -5.58 9.59 -7.42
CA ASP A 80 -6.58 10.50 -7.99
C ASP A 80 -5.95 11.88 -8.20
N GLN A 81 -5.72 12.26 -9.45
CA GLN A 81 -5.13 13.54 -9.84
C GLN A 81 -6.00 14.77 -9.52
N ARG A 82 -7.26 14.58 -9.12
CA ARG A 82 -8.11 15.68 -8.64
C ARG A 82 -7.73 16.14 -7.23
N GLU A 83 -7.02 15.30 -6.48
CA GLU A 83 -6.42 15.68 -5.19
C GLU A 83 -5.09 16.38 -5.46
N PRO A 84 -4.94 17.67 -5.18
CA PRO A 84 -3.75 18.44 -5.54
C PRO A 84 -2.49 17.99 -4.77
N ASP A 85 -2.67 17.47 -3.56
CA ASP A 85 -1.57 17.02 -2.71
C ASP A 85 -1.34 15.49 -2.82
N ASN A 86 -1.67 14.88 -3.96
CA ASN A 86 -1.55 13.43 -4.12
C ASN A 86 -0.09 12.97 -4.17
N ILE A 87 0.15 11.74 -3.71
CA ILE A 87 1.49 11.15 -3.58
C ILE A 87 2.18 10.92 -4.94
N ILE A 88 1.43 10.80 -6.03
CA ILE A 88 1.99 10.55 -7.36
C ILE A 88 2.63 11.83 -7.91
N ASP A 89 1.91 12.95 -7.84
CA ASP A 89 2.44 14.25 -8.25
C ASP A 89 3.59 14.68 -7.32
N TYR A 90 3.50 14.37 -6.02
CA TYR A 90 4.58 14.61 -5.07
C TYR A 90 5.89 13.91 -5.47
N LEU A 91 5.83 12.63 -5.87
CA LEU A 91 7.02 11.89 -6.32
C LEU A 91 7.48 12.35 -7.70
N ASN A 92 6.59 12.80 -8.56
CA ASN A 92 6.85 13.16 -9.95
C ASN A 92 7.66 12.06 -10.71
N TYR A 93 7.27 10.81 -10.51
CA TYR A 93 7.96 9.67 -11.11
C TYR A 93 7.47 9.45 -12.55
N SER A 94 8.39 9.12 -13.47
CA SER A 94 8.11 9.04 -14.92
C SER A 94 7.20 7.89 -15.33
N GLU A 95 7.16 6.82 -14.55
CA GLU A 95 6.35 5.64 -14.83
C GLU A 95 5.15 5.59 -13.88
N ARG A 96 4.11 4.87 -14.29
CA ARG A 96 2.93 4.68 -13.47
C ARG A 96 3.24 3.79 -12.28
N ILE A 97 3.18 4.38 -11.08
CA ILE A 97 3.31 3.70 -9.78
C ILE A 97 2.10 4.00 -8.89
N PHE A 98 1.95 3.24 -7.82
CA PHE A 98 0.89 3.44 -6.82
C PHE A 98 1.36 3.00 -5.44
N PRO A 99 0.81 3.58 -4.36
CA PRO A 99 1.23 3.25 -3.01
C PRO A 99 0.73 1.87 -2.56
N ILE A 100 1.55 1.15 -1.82
CA ILE A 100 1.20 -0.07 -1.10
C ILE A 100 0.58 0.32 0.25
N GLY A 101 -0.74 0.43 0.27
CA GLY A 101 -1.49 0.92 1.41
C GLY A 101 -1.50 2.44 1.51
N ARG A 102 -1.91 2.94 2.67
CA ARG A 102 -2.09 4.37 2.88
C ARG A 102 -1.55 4.80 4.24
N LEU A 103 -1.14 6.05 4.30
CA LEU A 103 -1.01 6.87 5.50
C LEU A 103 -1.95 8.06 5.36
N ASP A 104 -2.55 8.50 6.47
CA ASP A 104 -3.40 9.70 6.47
C ASP A 104 -2.58 10.93 6.07
N LYS A 105 -3.25 12.00 5.60
CA LYS A 105 -2.62 13.28 5.22
C LYS A 105 -1.71 13.82 6.32
N MET A 106 -2.17 13.76 7.58
CA MET A 106 -1.46 14.23 8.78
C MET A 106 -0.59 13.16 9.46
N SER A 107 -0.28 12.06 8.77
CA SER A 107 0.66 11.04 9.21
C SER A 107 1.85 11.00 8.27
N GLN A 108 3.02 10.67 8.81
CA GLN A 108 4.28 10.66 8.06
C GLN A 108 4.99 9.31 8.14
N GLY A 109 6.09 9.17 7.42
CA GLY A 109 6.99 8.04 7.52
C GLY A 109 6.91 7.07 6.36
N LEU A 110 7.41 5.86 6.57
CA LEU A 110 7.65 4.87 5.53
C LEU A 110 6.36 4.47 4.81
N ILE A 111 6.35 4.66 3.50
CA ILE A 111 5.36 4.08 2.58
C ILE A 111 6.08 3.48 1.37
N LEU A 112 5.60 2.33 0.92
CA LEU A 112 6.13 1.70 -0.28
C LEU A 112 5.26 2.07 -1.49
N LEU A 113 5.89 2.25 -2.65
CA LEU A 113 5.19 2.43 -3.93
C LEU A 113 5.75 1.44 -4.95
N THR A 114 4.90 1.03 -5.90
CA THR A 114 5.27 0.04 -6.92
C THR A 114 4.38 0.17 -8.16
N ASN A 115 4.80 -0.43 -9.27
CA ASN A 115 3.97 -0.73 -10.43
C ASN A 115 3.47 -2.19 -10.44
N ASP A 116 3.93 -3.03 -9.49
CA ASP A 116 3.50 -4.42 -9.33
C ASP A 116 2.23 -4.52 -8.47
N GLY A 117 1.08 -4.72 -9.12
CA GLY A 117 -0.21 -4.85 -8.43
C GLY A 117 -0.39 -6.15 -7.64
N ASP A 118 0.38 -7.19 -7.95
CA ASP A 118 0.21 -8.50 -7.32
C ASP A 118 0.72 -8.53 -5.87
N ILE A 119 1.76 -7.75 -5.57
CA ILE A 119 2.32 -7.70 -4.23
C ILE A 119 1.44 -6.93 -3.23
N VAL A 120 0.62 -5.98 -3.71
CA VAL A 120 -0.13 -5.05 -2.86
C VAL A 120 -1.00 -5.78 -1.83
N ASN A 121 -1.87 -6.69 -2.29
CA ASN A 121 -2.74 -7.44 -1.40
C ASN A 121 -1.99 -8.41 -0.52
N LYS A 122 -0.89 -8.97 -1.01
CA LYS A 122 -0.03 -9.86 -0.23
C LYS A 122 0.54 -9.14 1.00
N ILE A 123 0.95 -7.88 0.87
CA ILE A 123 1.47 -7.07 1.98
C ILE A 123 0.35 -6.54 2.88
N LEU A 124 -0.81 -6.14 2.31
CA LEU A 124 -1.81 -5.37 3.05
C LEU A 124 -2.85 -6.19 3.78
N ARG A 125 -3.18 -7.40 3.32
CA ARG A 125 -4.24 -8.21 3.97
C ARG A 125 -3.89 -8.53 5.41
N ALA A 126 -4.79 -8.19 6.32
CA ALA A 126 -4.63 -8.44 7.74
C ALA A 126 -4.47 -9.95 8.08
N GLY A 127 -4.99 -10.84 7.21
CA GLY A 127 -4.82 -12.31 7.33
C GLY A 127 -3.38 -12.77 7.15
N ASN A 128 -2.52 -11.97 6.53
CA ASN A 128 -1.11 -12.30 6.33
C ASN A 128 -0.20 -11.86 7.50
N TYR A 129 -0.73 -11.14 8.49
CA TYR A 129 -0.05 -10.73 9.72
C TYR A 129 1.24 -9.92 9.52
N HIS A 130 1.40 -9.23 8.40
CA HIS A 130 2.57 -8.39 8.16
C HIS A 130 2.59 -7.17 9.09
N GLU A 131 3.65 -7.06 9.86
CA GLU A 131 3.82 -6.03 10.88
C GLU A 131 4.06 -4.64 10.27
N LYS A 132 3.54 -3.64 10.96
CA LYS A 132 3.84 -2.22 10.73
C LYS A 132 4.09 -1.56 12.07
N GLU A 133 5.24 -0.92 12.22
CA GLU A 133 5.63 -0.24 13.46
C GLU A 133 5.50 1.27 13.33
N TYR A 134 4.96 1.87 14.36
CA TYR A 134 4.72 3.31 14.43
C TYR A 134 5.30 3.89 15.72
N VAL A 135 5.83 5.11 15.61
CA VAL A 135 6.17 6.00 16.74
C VAL A 135 5.04 7.03 16.83
N VAL A 136 4.44 7.15 18.00
CA VAL A 136 3.25 7.96 18.24
C VAL A 136 3.47 8.88 19.42
N THR A 137 3.30 10.18 19.22
CA THR A 137 3.32 11.19 20.29
C THR A 137 1.90 11.67 20.58
N VAL A 138 1.53 11.73 21.85
CA VAL A 138 0.22 12.12 22.35
C VAL A 138 0.29 13.37 23.22
N ASP A 139 -0.87 13.95 23.55
CA ASP A 139 -1.02 15.20 24.29
C ASP A 139 -0.91 15.05 25.80
N LYS A 140 -1.02 13.84 26.35
CA LYS A 140 -1.04 13.55 27.78
C LYS A 140 0.08 12.57 28.15
N SER A 141 0.51 12.61 29.40
CA SER A 141 1.49 11.64 29.95
C SER A 141 0.94 10.22 29.88
N ILE A 142 1.74 9.33 29.31
CA ILE A 142 1.41 7.90 29.14
C ILE A 142 1.66 7.16 30.45
N ASP A 143 0.64 6.54 30.98
CA ASP A 143 0.69 5.68 32.15
C ASP A 143 0.65 4.17 31.80
N THR A 144 0.75 3.34 32.82
CA THR A 144 0.73 1.88 32.67
C THR A 144 -0.62 1.36 32.21
N SER A 145 -1.72 2.02 32.61
CA SER A 145 -3.09 1.64 32.25
C SER A 145 -3.31 1.84 30.74
N PHE A 146 -2.89 3.00 30.20
CA PHE A 146 -2.91 3.28 28.79
C PHE A 146 -2.19 2.18 27.97
N LEU A 147 -0.96 1.86 28.35
CA LEU A 147 -0.15 0.85 27.62
C LEU A 147 -0.80 -0.53 27.64
N LYS A 148 -1.33 -0.96 28.79
CA LYS A 148 -2.02 -2.26 28.91
C LYS A 148 -3.27 -2.33 28.06
N THR A 149 -4.11 -1.29 28.10
CA THR A 149 -5.37 -1.25 27.34
C THR A 149 -5.09 -1.19 25.83
N MET A 150 -4.17 -0.34 25.41
CA MET A 150 -3.73 -0.29 24.00
C MET A 150 -3.24 -1.64 23.49
N ALA A 151 -2.44 -2.36 24.29
CA ALA A 151 -1.88 -3.65 23.91
C ALA A 151 -2.92 -4.78 23.87
N ALA A 152 -3.92 -4.75 24.75
CA ALA A 152 -4.98 -5.78 24.84
C ALA A 152 -5.98 -5.71 23.67
N GLY A 153 -6.10 -4.55 23.03
CA GLY A 153 -7.09 -4.25 22.00
C GLY A 153 -8.15 -3.27 22.49
N VAL A 154 -8.60 -2.40 21.59
CA VAL A 154 -9.48 -1.27 21.87
C VAL A 154 -10.72 -1.34 20.98
N PRO A 155 -11.95 -1.12 21.52
CA PRO A 155 -13.16 -1.05 20.71
C PRO A 155 -13.15 0.19 19.81
N ILE A 156 -13.17 -0.02 18.50
CA ILE A 156 -13.28 1.03 17.48
C ILE A 156 -14.06 0.50 16.27
N LEU A 157 -14.80 1.33 15.58
CA LEU A 157 -15.46 0.97 14.30
C LEU A 157 -16.25 -0.36 14.39
N ASP A 158 -17.07 -0.52 15.44
CA ASP A 158 -17.91 -1.70 15.71
C ASP A 158 -17.14 -3.02 15.81
N THR A 159 -15.84 -2.96 16.10
CA THR A 159 -14.98 -4.13 16.33
C THR A 159 -13.96 -3.85 17.43
N VAL A 160 -13.31 -4.91 17.93
CA VAL A 160 -12.17 -4.78 18.83
C VAL A 160 -10.88 -4.99 18.03
N THR A 161 -9.92 -4.08 18.18
CA THR A 161 -8.62 -4.22 17.53
C THR A 161 -7.88 -5.47 18.02
N ARG A 162 -7.07 -6.06 17.18
CA ARG A 162 -6.22 -7.19 17.59
C ARG A 162 -5.26 -6.75 18.69
N PRO A 163 -4.93 -7.64 19.64
CA PRO A 163 -3.82 -7.41 20.56
C PRO A 163 -2.55 -7.06 19.80
N CYS A 164 -1.74 -6.15 20.35
CA CYS A 164 -0.57 -5.63 19.69
C CYS A 164 0.54 -5.30 20.69
N LYS A 165 1.78 -5.20 20.20
CA LYS A 165 2.91 -4.78 21.03
C LYS A 165 2.91 -3.27 21.18
N VAL A 166 2.93 -2.78 22.43
CA VAL A 166 3.01 -1.35 22.75
C VAL A 166 4.16 -1.18 23.74
N THR A 167 5.05 -0.22 23.47
CA THR A 167 6.23 0.05 24.32
C THR A 167 6.37 1.55 24.54
N LYS A 168 6.50 1.97 25.78
CA LYS A 168 6.75 3.37 26.13
C LYS A 168 8.16 3.77 25.66
N VAL A 169 8.28 4.93 25.02
CA VAL A 169 9.56 5.54 24.63
C VAL A 169 9.95 6.63 25.63
N ASP A 170 9.02 7.56 25.88
CA ASP A 170 9.15 8.64 26.85
C ASP A 170 7.79 8.98 27.49
N GLN A 171 7.69 10.14 28.15
CA GLN A 171 6.49 10.56 28.86
C GLN A 171 5.24 10.68 27.94
N PHE A 172 5.43 11.10 26.68
CA PHE A 172 4.36 11.39 25.72
C PHE A 172 4.43 10.54 24.47
N THR A 173 5.42 9.66 24.34
CA THR A 173 5.70 8.90 23.11
C THR A 173 5.73 7.41 23.38
N PHE A 174 5.08 6.65 22.49
CA PHE A 174 5.10 5.18 22.50
C PHE A 174 5.34 4.62 21.09
N LYS A 175 5.84 3.39 21.05
CA LYS A 175 5.88 2.55 19.84
C LYS A 175 4.71 1.56 19.85
N ILE A 176 4.10 1.33 18.70
CA ILE A 176 3.06 0.32 18.50
C ILE A 176 3.31 -0.47 17.25
N VAL A 177 3.17 -1.81 17.33
CA VAL A 177 3.32 -2.74 16.20
C VAL A 177 1.98 -3.35 15.87
N LEU A 178 1.48 -3.13 14.66
CA LEU A 178 0.18 -3.59 14.21
C LEU A 178 0.32 -4.58 13.06
N THR A 179 -0.52 -5.63 13.07
CA THR A 179 -0.68 -6.61 11.97
C THR A 179 -1.96 -6.39 11.16
N GLN A 180 -2.74 -5.38 11.50
CA GLN A 180 -3.95 -4.96 10.80
C GLN A 180 -3.91 -3.46 10.51
N GLY A 181 -4.82 -2.96 9.66
CA GLY A 181 -4.86 -1.54 9.29
C GLY A 181 -6.31 -1.08 9.12
N LEU A 182 -7.01 -0.80 10.21
CA LEU A 182 -8.34 -0.19 10.18
C LEU A 182 -8.22 1.32 9.89
N ASN A 183 -9.31 1.91 9.41
CA ASN A 183 -9.33 3.35 9.13
C ASN A 183 -8.97 4.16 10.38
N ARG A 184 -7.87 4.95 10.28
CA ARG A 184 -7.33 5.81 11.36
C ARG A 184 -7.15 5.06 12.69
N GLN A 185 -6.80 3.78 12.66
CA GLN A 185 -6.82 2.86 13.80
C GLN A 185 -6.13 3.44 15.04
N ILE A 186 -4.86 3.85 14.94
CA ILE A 186 -4.10 4.35 16.10
C ILE A 186 -4.73 5.61 16.68
N ARG A 187 -5.19 6.55 15.84
CA ARG A 187 -5.85 7.77 16.30
C ARG A 187 -7.14 7.47 17.04
N ARG A 188 -7.98 6.56 16.51
CA ARG A 188 -9.21 6.12 17.17
C ARG A 188 -8.96 5.36 18.46
N MET A 189 -7.92 4.52 18.52
CA MET A 189 -7.52 3.83 19.75
C MET A 189 -7.10 4.84 20.84
N CYS A 190 -6.33 5.88 20.48
CA CYS A 190 -5.96 6.94 21.40
C CYS A 190 -7.17 7.76 21.85
N GLU A 191 -8.04 8.15 20.91
CA GLU A 191 -9.27 8.91 21.17
C GLU A 191 -10.21 8.15 22.12
N PHE A 192 -10.35 6.83 21.98
CA PHE A 192 -11.14 5.99 22.90
C PHE A 192 -10.60 6.03 24.34
N LEU A 193 -9.28 6.19 24.51
CA LEU A 193 -8.62 6.31 25.81
C LEU A 193 -8.47 7.78 26.26
N ASP A 194 -9.16 8.71 25.60
CA ASP A 194 -9.12 10.15 25.90
C ASP A 194 -7.73 10.78 25.68
N TYR A 195 -6.96 10.31 24.66
CA TYR A 195 -5.71 10.89 24.21
C TYR A 195 -5.81 11.41 22.79
N GLN A 196 -5.09 12.51 22.49
CA GLN A 196 -5.00 13.05 21.13
C GLN A 196 -3.61 12.79 20.54
N VAL A 197 -3.56 12.21 19.34
CA VAL A 197 -2.32 12.00 18.60
C VAL A 197 -1.80 13.33 18.04
N LYS A 198 -0.65 13.78 18.49
CA LYS A 198 0.07 14.99 18.01
C LYS A 198 0.98 14.68 16.84
N ALA A 199 1.70 13.55 16.90
CA ALA A 199 2.54 13.07 15.79
C ALA A 199 2.37 11.57 15.60
N LEU A 200 2.41 11.10 14.35
CA LEU A 200 2.33 9.70 13.99
C LEU A 200 3.25 9.42 12.82
N THR A 201 4.29 8.61 13.08
CA THR A 201 5.31 8.24 12.10
C THR A 201 5.34 6.74 11.95
N ARG A 202 5.12 6.20 10.74
CA ARG A 202 5.38 4.80 10.45
C ARG A 202 6.86 4.61 10.17
N VAL A 203 7.55 3.85 11.01
CA VAL A 203 8.99 3.66 10.93
C VAL A 203 9.39 2.35 10.26
N ARG A 204 8.49 1.34 10.22
CA ARG A 204 8.80 0.02 9.66
C ARG A 204 7.55 -0.61 9.01
N ILE A 205 7.79 -1.34 7.94
CA ILE A 205 6.84 -2.27 7.30
C ILE A 205 7.57 -3.60 7.12
N MET A 206 7.10 -4.66 7.78
CA MET A 206 7.83 -5.94 7.88
C MET A 206 9.25 -5.68 8.40
N ASP A 207 10.32 -6.02 7.68
CA ASP A 207 11.70 -5.69 8.08
C ASP A 207 12.28 -4.47 7.34
N LEU A 208 11.49 -3.87 6.44
CA LEU A 208 11.88 -2.63 5.78
C LEU A 208 11.66 -1.46 6.74
N ASN A 209 12.72 -0.72 7.05
CA ASN A 209 12.67 0.43 7.94
C ASN A 209 12.91 1.75 7.20
N ILE A 210 12.65 2.85 7.89
CA ILE A 210 12.79 4.22 7.35
C ILE A 210 14.23 4.72 7.39
N ASP A 211 15.14 4.01 8.05
CA ASP A 211 16.49 4.45 8.29
C ASP A 211 17.23 4.78 6.99
N GLY A 212 17.97 5.89 7.01
CA GLY A 212 18.71 6.38 5.85
C GLY A 212 17.86 7.05 4.76
N ILE A 213 16.54 7.22 4.96
CA ILE A 213 15.67 7.97 4.05
C ILE A 213 15.29 9.30 4.71
N PRO A 214 15.85 10.44 4.28
CA PRO A 214 15.50 11.76 4.84
C PRO A 214 14.01 12.07 4.70
N TYR A 215 13.49 12.96 5.54
CA TYR A 215 12.09 13.39 5.49
C TYR A 215 11.73 13.99 4.12
N GLY A 216 10.69 13.45 3.50
CA GLY A 216 10.25 13.86 2.16
C GLY A 216 11.00 13.17 1.01
N GLU A 217 12.08 12.47 1.29
CA GLU A 217 12.90 11.80 0.26
C GLU A 217 12.50 10.35 0.07
N TRP A 218 12.93 9.78 -1.07
CA TRP A 218 12.68 8.40 -1.42
C TRP A 218 13.92 7.73 -2.01
N ARG A 219 13.93 6.41 -1.99
CA ARG A 219 14.91 5.58 -2.68
C ARG A 219 14.27 4.33 -3.27
N TYR A 220 14.94 3.71 -4.22
CA TYR A 220 14.60 2.35 -4.60
C TYR A 220 14.89 1.37 -3.45
N LEU A 221 14.12 0.28 -3.39
CA LEU A 221 14.56 -0.87 -2.61
C LEU A 221 15.79 -1.48 -3.27
N THR A 222 16.74 -1.93 -2.47
CA THR A 222 17.90 -2.68 -2.95
C THR A 222 17.47 -4.05 -3.49
N GLU A 223 18.29 -4.68 -4.31
CA GLU A 223 18.02 -6.03 -4.82
C GLU A 223 17.79 -7.04 -3.67
N SER A 224 18.57 -6.94 -2.60
CA SER A 224 18.42 -7.78 -1.41
C SER A 224 17.10 -7.55 -0.68
N GLU A 225 16.65 -6.28 -0.56
CA GLU A 225 15.35 -5.95 0.02
C GLU A 225 14.19 -6.47 -0.84
N VAL A 226 14.30 -6.38 -2.16
CA VAL A 226 13.29 -6.91 -3.09
C VAL A 226 13.22 -8.44 -3.00
N LEU A 227 14.35 -9.13 -3.05
CA LEU A 227 14.40 -10.60 -2.94
C LEU A 227 13.82 -11.06 -1.59
N TRP A 228 14.21 -10.41 -0.50
CA TRP A 228 13.67 -10.68 0.82
C TRP A 228 12.14 -10.44 0.86
N LEU A 229 11.67 -9.31 0.33
CA LEU A 229 10.25 -8.97 0.29
C LEU A 229 9.44 -10.03 -0.48
N MET A 230 9.94 -10.49 -1.64
CA MET A 230 9.29 -11.54 -2.44
C MET A 230 9.21 -12.87 -1.69
N GLU A 231 10.28 -13.26 -0.98
CA GLU A 231 10.29 -14.47 -0.17
C GLU A 231 9.26 -14.39 0.97
N MET A 232 9.21 -13.26 1.68
CA MET A 232 8.27 -13.06 2.78
C MET A 232 6.79 -13.08 2.37
N VAL A 233 6.50 -12.69 1.12
CA VAL A 233 5.11 -12.65 0.64
C VAL A 233 4.73 -13.83 -0.26
N LYS A 234 5.62 -14.79 -0.51
CA LYS A 234 5.34 -15.91 -1.44
C LYS A 234 4.11 -16.72 -1.04
N ASP A 235 3.96 -17.02 0.26
CA ASP A 235 2.86 -17.78 0.82
C ASP A 235 1.67 -16.90 1.26
N SER A 236 1.79 -15.58 1.09
CA SER A 236 0.74 -14.64 1.46
C SER A 236 -0.43 -14.69 0.48
N ARG A 237 -1.65 -14.68 1.00
CA ARG A 237 -2.88 -14.69 0.19
C ARG A 237 -3.05 -13.35 -0.54
N LYS A 238 -3.46 -13.44 -1.81
CA LYS A 238 -3.83 -12.27 -2.64
C LYS A 238 -5.15 -11.67 -2.20
#